data_a0f495f082910ec102c1bf74cd473e66
#
_entry.id   a0f495f082910ec102c1bf74cd473e66
#
_cell.length_a   1.000
_cell.length_b   1.000
_cell.length_c   1.000
_cell.angle_alpha   90.00
_cell.angle_beta   90.00
_cell.angle_gamma   90.00
#
_symmetry.space_group_name_H-M   'P 1'
#
loop_
_entity.id
_entity.type
_entity.pdbx_description
1 polymer ?
#
loop_
_entity_poly.entity_id
_entity_poly.type
_entity_poly.pdbx_seq_one_letter_code
_entity_poly.pdbx_strand_id
1 'polypeptide(L)'
;FLQGNPMGDYIAYERGMKEGDVHPVIAAMNTLGYACSTLGNHEFNYGLSFMDKVLAGANFPFVCANVARGQLAAQPRADDLWLPPYVIVDAQVTDGAGETHALKLGLIGFTPPQIMSWDKRHLEGNVETRDIVEAARAWVPRIREEGADLVIALAHTGIGSDAYAPMMENAAIPLAAVEGIDAIVTGHSHLDFPGPKYEGVAGLDVGKGTIAGKPGVMAGFWGSHMGLIDLMIEREGGQWRVVSAQTEARPIYERVERNNVPLVESVAAVEEAARADHEATLAYVRRAVGETSAPLHSYFALVADDPSVQIVSNAQTWYIGQMLAGSEHADLPILSAAAPFKAGG
;
A
#
# COMPACT_ATOMS: atom_id res chain seq x y z
N PHE A 1 0.08 -4.76 1.64
CA PHE A 1 -0.75 -5.79 2.30
C PHE A 1 0.02 -7.07 2.66
N LEU A 2 1.17 -7.35 2.03
CA LEU A 2 1.94 -8.57 2.30
C LEU A 2 2.67 -8.52 3.64
N GLN A 3 3.36 -7.43 3.94
CA GLN A 3 4.09 -7.25 5.18
C GLN A 3 3.41 -6.19 6.06
N GLY A 4 3.50 -6.33 7.38
CA GLY A 4 2.92 -5.41 8.36
C GLY A 4 2.15 -6.10 9.50
N ASN A 5 2.05 -7.43 9.45
CA ASN A 5 1.50 -8.24 10.53
C ASN A 5 2.16 -9.64 10.54
N PRO A 6 2.06 -10.38 11.66
CA PRO A 6 2.71 -11.70 11.80
C PRO A 6 2.29 -12.76 10.78
N MET A 7 1.11 -12.62 10.14
CA MET A 7 0.66 -13.57 9.12
C MET A 7 1.55 -13.50 7.87
N GLY A 8 1.96 -12.30 7.46
CA GLY A 8 2.90 -12.12 6.35
C GLY A 8 4.21 -12.87 6.61
N ASP A 9 4.82 -12.66 7.77
CA ASP A 9 6.06 -13.35 8.16
C ASP A 9 5.88 -14.86 8.29
N TYR A 10 4.78 -15.31 8.89
CA TYR A 10 4.46 -16.73 8.99
C TYR A 10 4.37 -17.40 7.61
N ILE A 11 3.65 -16.78 6.68
CA ILE A 11 3.51 -17.32 5.32
C ILE A 11 4.85 -17.28 4.56
N ALA A 12 5.60 -16.18 4.68
CA ALA A 12 6.85 -16.02 3.93
C ALA A 12 7.99 -16.92 4.44
N TYR A 13 8.13 -17.08 5.76
CA TYR A 13 9.31 -17.70 6.36
C TYR A 13 9.07 -19.06 7.01
N GLU A 14 7.86 -19.36 7.50
CA GLU A 14 7.58 -20.60 8.22
C GLU A 14 6.79 -21.59 7.35
N ARG A 15 5.59 -21.20 6.89
CA ARG A 15 4.76 -22.07 6.04
C ARG A 15 5.34 -22.23 4.65
N GLY A 16 5.84 -21.14 4.09
CA GLY A 16 6.18 -21.03 2.67
C GLY A 16 4.95 -20.98 1.77
N MET A 17 5.17 -20.67 0.49
CA MET A 17 4.16 -20.76 -0.58
C MET A 17 4.63 -21.72 -1.66
N LYS A 18 3.81 -22.72 -1.97
CA LYS A 18 3.98 -23.64 -3.10
C LYS A 18 3.31 -23.04 -4.34
N GLU A 19 3.63 -23.59 -5.49
CA GLU A 19 2.94 -23.27 -6.73
C GLU A 19 1.44 -23.64 -6.62
N GLY A 20 0.57 -22.70 -6.97
CA GLY A 20 -0.89 -22.89 -6.86
C GLY A 20 -1.49 -22.52 -5.49
N ASP A 21 -0.67 -22.25 -4.48
CA ASP A 21 -1.19 -21.72 -3.21
C ASP A 21 -1.74 -20.29 -3.41
N VAL A 22 -2.82 -19.98 -2.72
CA VAL A 22 -3.36 -18.62 -2.63
C VAL A 22 -2.99 -18.04 -1.27
N HIS A 23 -2.34 -16.87 -1.27
CA HIS A 23 -2.04 -16.16 -0.03
C HIS A 23 -3.32 -15.74 0.69
N PRO A 24 -3.45 -15.89 2.03
CA PRO A 24 -4.70 -15.64 2.76
C PRO A 24 -5.27 -14.24 2.56
N VAL A 25 -4.43 -13.22 2.41
CA VAL A 25 -4.90 -11.86 2.08
C VAL A 25 -5.52 -11.82 0.69
N ILE A 26 -4.91 -12.47 -0.31
CA ILE A 26 -5.47 -12.58 -1.66
C ILE A 26 -6.75 -13.41 -1.65
N ALA A 27 -6.81 -14.51 -0.90
CA ALA A 27 -8.02 -15.30 -0.74
C ALA A 27 -9.19 -14.45 -0.19
N ALA A 28 -8.94 -13.63 0.82
CA ALA A 28 -9.90 -12.68 1.36
C ALA A 28 -10.32 -11.62 0.31
N MET A 29 -9.35 -11.00 -0.38
CA MET A 29 -9.62 -10.01 -1.44
C MET A 29 -10.44 -10.61 -2.60
N ASN A 30 -10.18 -11.84 -2.98
CA ASN A 30 -10.92 -12.54 -4.04
C ASN A 30 -12.43 -12.68 -3.74
N THR A 31 -12.83 -12.64 -2.46
CA THR A 31 -14.25 -12.67 -2.06
C THR A 31 -14.97 -11.33 -2.24
N LEU A 32 -14.24 -10.24 -2.41
CA LEU A 32 -14.76 -8.87 -2.36
C LEU A 32 -15.02 -8.26 -3.75
N GLY A 33 -14.67 -8.96 -4.84
CA GLY A 33 -14.95 -8.50 -6.22
C GLY A 33 -14.14 -7.26 -6.62
N TYR A 34 -12.86 -7.21 -6.29
CA TYR A 34 -11.99 -6.12 -6.71
C TYR A 34 -11.95 -5.97 -8.23
N ALA A 35 -12.11 -4.75 -8.72
CA ALA A 35 -11.92 -4.45 -10.14
C ALA A 35 -10.43 -4.37 -10.52
N CYS A 36 -9.57 -3.92 -9.59
CA CYS A 36 -8.14 -3.78 -9.79
C CYS A 36 -7.45 -3.49 -8.44
N SER A 37 -6.14 -3.71 -8.37
CA SER A 37 -5.29 -3.28 -7.26
C SER A 37 -3.94 -2.79 -7.77
N THR A 38 -3.16 -2.13 -6.90
CA THR A 38 -1.78 -1.72 -7.18
C THR A 38 -0.84 -2.19 -6.08
N LEU A 39 0.47 -2.04 -6.31
CA LEU A 39 1.50 -2.39 -5.35
C LEU A 39 1.77 -1.23 -4.38
N GLY A 40 1.94 -1.54 -3.10
CA GLY A 40 2.58 -0.68 -2.13
C GLY A 40 4.05 -1.07 -1.92
N ASN A 41 4.75 -0.35 -1.05
CA ASN A 41 6.14 -0.68 -0.72
C ASN A 41 6.28 -2.03 0.01
N HIS A 42 5.32 -2.42 0.83
CA HIS A 42 5.36 -3.67 1.59
C HIS A 42 5.17 -4.95 0.75
N GLU A 43 4.79 -4.83 -0.50
CA GLU A 43 4.74 -5.96 -1.44
C GLU A 43 6.13 -6.47 -1.81
N PHE A 44 7.16 -5.63 -1.68
CA PHE A 44 8.54 -5.98 -2.05
C PHE A 44 9.36 -6.59 -0.91
N ASN A 45 8.91 -6.51 0.35
CA ASN A 45 9.70 -6.86 1.52
C ASN A 45 10.12 -8.34 1.59
N TYR A 46 9.39 -9.26 0.96
CA TYR A 46 9.74 -10.68 0.87
C TYR A 46 10.38 -11.06 -0.47
N GLY A 47 10.68 -10.07 -1.31
CA GLY A 47 11.31 -10.24 -2.61
C GLY A 47 10.33 -10.55 -3.75
N LEU A 48 10.83 -10.35 -4.97
CA LEU A 48 10.03 -10.40 -6.20
C LEU A 48 9.41 -11.77 -6.46
N SER A 49 10.16 -12.86 -6.23
CA SER A 49 9.66 -14.22 -6.44
C SER A 49 8.50 -14.58 -5.51
N PHE A 50 8.51 -14.10 -4.26
CA PHE A 50 7.39 -14.29 -3.34
C PHE A 50 6.19 -13.45 -3.78
N MET A 51 6.41 -12.18 -4.11
CA MET A 51 5.39 -11.29 -4.63
C MET A 51 4.67 -11.90 -5.85
N ASP A 52 5.43 -12.38 -6.85
CA ASP A 52 4.84 -13.00 -8.05
C ASP A 52 3.93 -14.19 -7.73
N LYS A 53 4.34 -15.07 -6.80
CA LYS A 53 3.50 -16.18 -6.35
C LYS A 53 2.21 -15.71 -5.70
N VAL A 54 2.29 -14.66 -4.89
CA VAL A 54 1.11 -14.07 -4.23
C VAL A 54 0.15 -13.47 -5.25
N LEU A 55 0.67 -12.64 -6.17
CA LEU A 55 -0.14 -11.96 -7.18
C LEU A 55 -0.82 -12.94 -8.14
N ALA A 56 -0.16 -14.07 -8.44
CA ALA A 56 -0.73 -15.13 -9.29
C ALA A 56 -2.01 -15.77 -8.72
N GLY A 57 -2.23 -15.68 -7.40
CA GLY A 57 -3.45 -16.16 -6.75
C GLY A 57 -4.67 -15.22 -6.84
N ALA A 58 -4.49 -13.99 -7.35
CA ALA A 58 -5.58 -13.02 -7.44
C ALA A 58 -6.50 -13.29 -8.64
N ASN A 59 -7.82 -13.12 -8.44
CA ASN A 59 -8.83 -13.21 -9.50
C ASN A 59 -9.16 -11.83 -10.12
N PHE A 60 -8.34 -10.83 -9.85
CA PHE A 60 -8.42 -9.47 -10.36
C PHE A 60 -7.02 -8.99 -10.76
N PRO A 61 -6.90 -7.99 -11.67
CA PRO A 61 -5.61 -7.50 -12.13
C PRO A 61 -4.90 -6.65 -11.05
N PHE A 62 -3.56 -6.76 -11.02
CA PHE A 62 -2.67 -5.79 -10.42
C PHE A 62 -2.03 -4.93 -11.49
N VAL A 63 -1.88 -3.63 -11.23
CA VAL A 63 -1.27 -2.66 -12.15
C VAL A 63 -0.18 -1.85 -11.44
N CYS A 64 0.90 -1.54 -12.17
CA CYS A 64 1.96 -0.65 -11.68
C CYS A 64 2.71 -0.04 -12.87
N ALA A 65 2.63 1.29 -13.03
CA ALA A 65 3.14 1.99 -14.19
C ALA A 65 4.59 2.48 -14.05
N ASN A 66 5.22 2.25 -12.90
CA ASN A 66 6.52 2.85 -12.61
C ASN A 66 7.57 1.89 -12.03
N VAL A 67 7.37 0.58 -12.14
CA VAL A 67 8.39 -0.43 -11.80
C VAL A 67 8.75 -1.21 -13.06
N ALA A 68 9.98 -1.09 -13.52
CA ALA A 68 10.50 -1.74 -14.71
C ALA A 68 11.44 -2.89 -14.35
N ARG A 69 11.48 -3.93 -15.20
CA ARG A 69 12.49 -5.01 -15.16
C ARG A 69 13.82 -4.45 -15.67
N GLY A 70 14.89 -4.74 -14.95
CA GLY A 70 16.23 -4.28 -15.33
C GLY A 70 16.34 -2.76 -15.31
N GLN A 71 16.80 -2.17 -16.39
CA GLN A 71 17.05 -0.73 -16.51
C GLN A 71 15.89 0.01 -17.17
N LEU A 72 15.69 1.27 -16.75
CA LEU A 72 14.72 2.17 -17.37
C LEU A 72 15.12 2.50 -18.81
N ALA A 73 14.15 2.50 -19.70
CA ALA A 73 14.31 2.99 -21.06
C ALA A 73 14.40 4.53 -21.09
N ALA A 74 14.83 5.08 -22.23
CA ALA A 74 14.86 6.54 -22.42
C ALA A 74 13.45 7.19 -22.40
N GLN A 75 12.42 6.41 -22.74
CA GLN A 75 11.03 6.85 -22.76
C GLN A 75 10.19 5.98 -21.81
N PRO A 76 9.33 6.55 -20.95
CA PRO A 76 8.56 5.79 -19.97
C PRO A 76 7.71 4.64 -20.56
N ARG A 77 7.13 4.85 -21.73
CA ARG A 77 6.31 3.82 -22.40
C ARG A 77 7.13 2.69 -23.06
N ALA A 78 8.45 2.80 -23.08
CA ALA A 78 9.35 1.75 -23.55
C ALA A 78 9.97 0.94 -22.41
N ASP A 79 9.65 1.25 -21.16
CA ASP A 79 10.06 0.46 -20.01
C ASP A 79 9.45 -0.95 -20.09
N ASP A 80 10.26 -1.98 -19.81
CA ASP A 80 9.77 -3.35 -19.60
C ASP A 80 9.17 -3.46 -18.20
N LEU A 81 7.89 -3.08 -18.07
CA LEU A 81 7.23 -3.00 -16.77
C LEU A 81 7.04 -4.38 -16.13
N TRP A 82 7.18 -4.45 -14.79
CA TRP A 82 6.96 -5.67 -14.01
C TRP A 82 5.51 -6.16 -14.09
N LEU A 83 4.55 -5.23 -14.03
CA LEU A 83 3.11 -5.44 -14.18
C LEU A 83 2.56 -4.57 -15.30
N PRO A 84 1.36 -4.86 -15.83
CA PRO A 84 0.66 -3.93 -16.71
C PRO A 84 0.55 -2.55 -16.05
N PRO A 85 0.78 -1.45 -16.77
CA PRO A 85 0.71 -0.10 -16.20
C PRO A 85 -0.70 0.28 -15.76
N TYR A 86 -1.70 -0.21 -16.46
CA TYR A 86 -3.11 0.07 -16.24
C TYR A 86 -3.98 -1.08 -16.75
N VAL A 87 -5.26 -1.00 -16.42
CA VAL A 87 -6.34 -1.80 -17.02
C VAL A 87 -7.50 -0.87 -17.37
N ILE A 88 -8.21 -1.16 -18.46
CA ILE A 88 -9.48 -0.52 -18.79
C ILE A 88 -10.59 -1.52 -18.47
N VAL A 89 -11.49 -1.16 -17.56
CA VAL A 89 -12.61 -1.98 -17.15
C VAL A 89 -13.91 -1.39 -17.68
N ASP A 90 -14.78 -2.26 -18.22
CA ASP A 90 -16.11 -1.88 -18.63
C ASP A 90 -17.02 -1.78 -17.40
N ALA A 91 -17.73 -0.69 -17.28
CA ALA A 91 -18.72 -0.42 -16.25
C ALA A 91 -20.06 -0.01 -16.88
N GLN A 92 -21.10 -0.05 -16.09
CA GLN A 92 -22.41 0.46 -16.47
C GLN A 92 -22.88 1.46 -15.41
N VAL A 93 -23.44 2.56 -15.87
CA VAL A 93 -24.04 3.58 -15.02
C VAL A 93 -25.49 3.79 -15.43
N THR A 94 -26.36 4.01 -14.44
CA THR A 94 -27.76 4.30 -14.68
C THR A 94 -28.03 5.79 -14.40
N ASP A 95 -28.62 6.49 -15.35
CA ASP A 95 -28.95 7.89 -15.22
C ASP A 95 -30.24 8.14 -14.42
N GLY A 96 -30.56 9.41 -14.19
CA GLY A 96 -31.77 9.81 -13.46
C GLY A 96 -33.10 9.46 -14.17
N ALA A 97 -33.08 9.12 -15.45
CA ALA A 97 -34.23 8.63 -16.22
C ALA A 97 -34.38 7.09 -16.15
N GLY A 98 -33.40 6.39 -15.58
CA GLY A 98 -33.33 4.94 -15.48
C GLY A 98 -32.71 4.27 -16.71
N GLU A 99 -32.09 5.02 -17.61
CA GLU A 99 -31.38 4.49 -18.76
C GLU A 99 -29.95 4.06 -18.37
N THR A 100 -29.52 2.89 -18.89
CA THR A 100 -28.19 2.36 -18.61
C THR A 100 -27.21 2.74 -19.73
N HIS A 101 -26.07 3.26 -19.34
CA HIS A 101 -25.00 3.69 -20.24
C HIS A 101 -23.72 2.93 -19.96
N ALA A 102 -22.99 2.58 -21.02
CA ALA A 102 -21.65 2.01 -20.90
C ALA A 102 -20.65 3.09 -20.51
N LEU A 103 -19.71 2.74 -19.64
CA LEU A 103 -18.61 3.56 -19.14
C LEU A 103 -17.34 2.74 -19.12
N LYS A 104 -16.22 3.30 -19.59
CA LYS A 104 -14.89 2.69 -19.54
C LYS A 104 -14.02 3.41 -18.51
N LEU A 105 -13.57 2.66 -17.50
CA LEU A 105 -12.70 3.17 -16.45
C LEU A 105 -11.27 2.72 -16.67
N GLY A 106 -10.35 3.66 -16.90
CA GLY A 106 -8.92 3.42 -16.88
C GLY A 106 -8.40 3.45 -15.44
N LEU A 107 -7.84 2.35 -14.96
CA LEU A 107 -7.27 2.22 -13.62
C LEU A 107 -5.76 2.08 -13.76
N ILE A 108 -4.98 3.06 -13.30
CA ILE A 108 -3.53 3.10 -13.40
C ILE A 108 -2.88 3.03 -12.01
N GLY A 109 -1.81 2.23 -11.86
CA GLY A 109 -1.16 1.97 -10.57
C GLY A 109 0.20 2.64 -10.41
N PHE A 110 0.54 3.02 -9.17
CA PHE A 110 1.85 3.59 -8.83
C PHE A 110 2.30 3.15 -7.43
N THR A 111 3.63 3.01 -7.28
CA THR A 111 4.32 2.73 -6.00
C THR A 111 5.43 3.76 -5.76
N PRO A 112 5.83 4.05 -4.49
CA PRO A 112 6.88 5.02 -4.23
C PRO A 112 8.23 4.53 -4.77
N PRO A 113 8.99 5.38 -5.48
CA PRO A 113 10.28 4.98 -6.05
C PRO A 113 11.33 4.62 -4.98
N GLN A 114 11.12 5.00 -3.73
CA GLN A 114 12.00 4.69 -2.60
C GLN A 114 12.08 3.21 -2.24
N ILE A 115 11.23 2.35 -2.80
CA ILE A 115 11.36 0.88 -2.66
C ILE A 115 12.78 0.42 -3.02
N MET A 116 13.43 1.09 -3.99
CA MET A 116 14.81 0.78 -4.39
C MET A 116 15.83 0.95 -3.27
N SER A 117 15.54 1.81 -2.29
CA SER A 117 16.38 1.98 -1.10
C SER A 117 15.94 1.08 0.05
N TRP A 118 14.62 0.96 0.27
CA TRP A 118 14.06 0.20 1.39
C TRP A 118 14.25 -1.30 1.23
N ASP A 119 14.08 -1.81 0.01
CA ASP A 119 14.20 -3.22 -0.32
C ASP A 119 15.38 -3.52 -1.26
N LYS A 120 16.43 -2.71 -1.17
CA LYS A 120 17.63 -2.80 -2.00
C LYS A 120 18.12 -4.25 -2.18
N ARG A 121 18.18 -5.03 -1.09
CA ARG A 121 18.64 -6.42 -1.09
C ARG A 121 17.86 -7.35 -2.03
N HIS A 122 16.59 -7.00 -2.36
CA HIS A 122 15.72 -7.78 -3.24
C HIS A 122 15.61 -7.19 -4.63
N LEU A 123 15.82 -5.88 -4.77
CA LEU A 123 15.48 -5.12 -5.96
C LEU A 123 16.68 -4.72 -6.81
N GLU A 124 17.86 -4.45 -6.18
CA GLU A 124 19.06 -4.01 -6.90
C GLU A 124 19.45 -4.99 -8.00
N GLY A 125 19.61 -4.48 -9.23
CA GLY A 125 19.95 -5.28 -10.41
C GLY A 125 18.80 -6.06 -11.05
N ASN A 126 17.62 -6.11 -10.41
CA ASN A 126 16.45 -6.82 -10.92
C ASN A 126 15.40 -5.87 -11.49
N VAL A 127 15.19 -4.73 -10.83
CA VAL A 127 14.22 -3.71 -11.22
C VAL A 127 14.79 -2.31 -11.03
N GLU A 128 14.18 -1.35 -11.69
CA GLU A 128 14.34 0.09 -11.45
C GLU A 128 12.96 0.75 -11.38
N THR A 129 12.88 1.88 -10.68
CA THR A 129 11.64 2.65 -10.53
C THR A 129 11.74 3.98 -11.25
N ARG A 130 10.68 4.32 -11.98
CA ARG A 130 10.50 5.63 -12.58
C ARG A 130 9.76 6.56 -11.62
N ASP A 131 9.97 7.88 -11.79
CA ASP A 131 9.17 8.90 -11.11
C ASP A 131 7.67 8.72 -11.40
N ILE A 132 6.85 8.83 -10.34
CA ILE A 132 5.39 8.62 -10.40
C ILE A 132 4.73 9.59 -11.39
N VAL A 133 5.08 10.88 -11.32
CA VAL A 133 4.48 11.92 -12.16
C VAL A 133 4.93 11.82 -13.61
N GLU A 134 6.20 11.47 -13.86
CA GLU A 134 6.71 11.21 -15.19
C GLU A 134 5.98 10.02 -15.84
N ALA A 135 5.84 8.91 -15.12
CA ALA A 135 5.10 7.75 -15.58
C ALA A 135 3.64 8.09 -15.89
N ALA A 136 2.97 8.83 -15.00
CA ALA A 136 1.58 9.26 -15.21
C ALA A 136 1.41 10.12 -16.46
N ARG A 137 2.29 11.11 -16.67
CA ARG A 137 2.28 11.96 -17.87
C ARG A 137 2.45 11.19 -19.17
N ALA A 138 3.16 10.07 -19.13
CA ALA A 138 3.34 9.22 -20.31
C ALA A 138 2.15 8.29 -20.56
N TRP A 139 1.59 7.67 -19.52
CA TRP A 139 0.58 6.63 -19.66
C TRP A 139 -0.86 7.14 -19.68
N VAL A 140 -1.20 8.22 -18.95
CA VAL A 140 -2.58 8.74 -18.89
C VAL A 140 -3.12 9.14 -20.27
N PRO A 141 -2.38 9.85 -21.16
CA PRO A 141 -2.86 10.10 -22.51
C PRO A 141 -3.12 8.81 -23.29
N ARG A 142 -2.29 7.78 -23.12
CA ARG A 142 -2.46 6.49 -23.79
C ARG A 142 -3.74 5.77 -23.37
N ILE A 143 -4.07 5.80 -22.09
CA ILE A 143 -5.33 5.23 -21.56
C ILE A 143 -6.54 5.91 -22.20
N ARG A 144 -6.49 7.23 -22.36
CA ARG A 144 -7.54 8.02 -23.05
C ARG A 144 -7.62 7.69 -24.54
N GLU A 145 -6.49 7.57 -25.23
CA GLU A 145 -6.42 7.15 -26.62
C GLU A 145 -7.03 5.76 -26.86
N GLU A 146 -6.93 4.86 -25.88
CA GLU A 146 -7.53 3.52 -25.91
C GLU A 146 -9.01 3.51 -25.53
N GLY A 147 -9.59 4.68 -25.27
CA GLY A 147 -11.04 4.87 -25.12
C GLY A 147 -11.56 4.83 -23.69
N ALA A 148 -10.69 5.02 -22.68
CA ALA A 148 -11.19 5.21 -21.31
C ALA A 148 -11.93 6.54 -21.18
N ASP A 149 -13.14 6.48 -20.65
CA ASP A 149 -13.99 7.63 -20.39
C ASP A 149 -13.54 8.41 -19.15
N LEU A 150 -13.09 7.70 -18.10
CA LEU A 150 -12.52 8.27 -16.89
C LEU A 150 -11.21 7.54 -16.54
N VAL A 151 -10.26 8.25 -15.92
CA VAL A 151 -9.00 7.68 -15.45
C VAL A 151 -8.88 7.89 -13.95
N ILE A 152 -8.69 6.80 -13.21
CA ILE A 152 -8.53 6.80 -11.75
C ILE A 152 -7.12 6.31 -11.43
N ALA A 153 -6.36 7.13 -10.71
CA ALA A 153 -5.04 6.75 -10.23
C ALA A 153 -5.16 5.98 -8.90
N LEU A 154 -4.63 4.76 -8.88
CA LEU A 154 -4.41 3.95 -7.69
C LEU A 154 -2.95 4.13 -7.27
N ALA A 155 -2.70 5.00 -6.31
CA ALA A 155 -1.35 5.45 -6.03
C ALA A 155 -0.95 5.18 -4.58
N HIS A 156 -0.05 4.21 -4.37
CA HIS A 156 0.53 4.01 -3.06
C HIS A 156 1.61 5.07 -2.79
N THR A 157 1.18 6.31 -2.60
CA THR A 157 2.00 7.47 -2.30
C THR A 157 1.26 8.37 -1.32
N GLY A 158 1.98 9.06 -0.42
CA GLY A 158 1.38 9.98 0.55
C GLY A 158 1.01 11.34 -0.06
N ILE A 159 0.25 12.10 0.69
CA ILE A 159 -0.01 13.50 0.41
C ILE A 159 1.12 14.32 1.01
N GLY A 160 1.95 14.90 0.14
CA GLY A 160 3.13 15.71 0.51
C GLY A 160 3.02 17.16 0.04
N SER A 161 4.13 17.70 -0.48
CA SER A 161 4.18 19.06 -1.05
C SER A 161 3.39 19.13 -2.36
N ASP A 162 2.80 20.30 -2.63
CA ASP A 162 2.23 20.67 -3.92
C ASP A 162 3.30 21.00 -4.98
N ALA A 163 4.52 21.38 -4.53
CA ALA A 163 5.66 21.58 -5.39
C ALA A 163 6.25 20.24 -5.83
N TYR A 164 6.19 19.95 -7.12
CA TYR A 164 6.79 18.75 -7.70
C TYR A 164 8.32 18.75 -7.57
N ALA A 165 8.86 17.64 -7.13
CA ALA A 165 10.27 17.33 -7.22
C ALA A 165 10.44 15.89 -7.80
N PRO A 166 11.45 15.67 -8.67
CA PRO A 166 11.68 14.33 -9.23
C PRO A 166 11.87 13.27 -8.13
N MET A 167 11.31 12.09 -8.34
CA MET A 167 11.41 10.94 -7.44
C MET A 167 10.85 11.19 -6.03
N MET A 168 9.87 12.10 -5.88
CA MET A 168 9.26 12.32 -4.56
C MET A 168 8.48 11.10 -4.09
N GLU A 169 8.61 10.81 -2.79
CA GLU A 169 7.91 9.72 -2.11
C GLU A 169 6.41 9.99 -1.97
N ASN A 170 6.08 11.21 -1.54
CA ASN A 170 4.71 11.65 -1.27
C ASN A 170 4.23 12.56 -2.40
N ALA A 171 3.84 11.98 -3.52
CA ALA A 171 3.58 12.66 -4.79
C ALA A 171 2.09 12.85 -5.12
N ALA A 172 1.16 12.62 -4.17
CA ALA A 172 -0.28 12.59 -4.47
C ALA A 172 -0.79 13.91 -5.08
N ILE A 173 -0.33 15.09 -4.60
CA ILE A 173 -0.79 16.38 -5.13
C ILE A 173 -0.29 16.61 -6.57
N PRO A 174 1.02 16.53 -6.89
CA PRO A 174 1.49 16.65 -8.26
C PRO A 174 0.97 15.55 -9.20
N LEU A 175 0.72 14.34 -8.71
CA LEU A 175 0.10 13.28 -9.50
C LEU A 175 -1.35 13.61 -9.86
N ALA A 176 -2.17 14.03 -8.89
CA ALA A 176 -3.54 14.43 -9.15
C ALA A 176 -3.66 15.63 -10.13
N ALA A 177 -2.64 16.49 -10.17
CA ALA A 177 -2.56 17.61 -11.11
C ALA A 177 -2.22 17.18 -12.56
N VAL A 178 -1.86 15.92 -12.81
CA VAL A 178 -1.62 15.42 -14.18
C VAL A 178 -2.92 15.48 -14.98
N GLU A 179 -2.87 16.12 -16.14
CA GLU A 179 -4.02 16.24 -17.03
C GLU A 179 -4.52 14.86 -17.46
N GLY A 180 -5.84 14.69 -17.46
CA GLY A 180 -6.49 13.43 -17.82
C GLY A 180 -6.76 12.48 -16.64
N ILE A 181 -6.26 12.73 -15.43
CA ILE A 181 -6.69 12.04 -14.21
C ILE A 181 -7.99 12.68 -13.70
N ASP A 182 -9.00 11.86 -13.38
CA ASP A 182 -10.31 12.32 -12.89
C ASP A 182 -10.48 12.14 -11.40
N ALA A 183 -9.87 11.10 -10.80
CA ALA A 183 -9.90 10.84 -9.37
C ALA A 183 -8.62 10.12 -8.94
N ILE A 184 -8.31 10.18 -7.63
CA ILE A 184 -7.13 9.54 -7.06
C ILE A 184 -7.46 8.81 -5.75
N VAL A 185 -7.02 7.56 -5.67
CA VAL A 185 -6.94 6.80 -4.42
C VAL A 185 -5.48 6.79 -3.99
N THR A 186 -5.19 7.30 -2.80
CA THR A 186 -3.82 7.45 -2.28
C THR A 186 -3.65 6.68 -0.96
N GLY A 187 -2.41 6.58 -0.44
CA GLY A 187 -2.10 5.78 0.73
C GLY A 187 -0.73 6.12 1.35
N HIS A 188 0.01 5.10 1.79
CA HIS A 188 1.39 5.14 2.24
C HIS A 188 1.64 5.85 3.58
N SER A 189 1.17 7.08 3.78
CA SER A 189 1.43 7.87 4.99
C SER A 189 0.58 7.48 6.21
N HIS A 190 -0.30 6.46 6.08
CA HIS A 190 -1.15 5.95 7.16
C HIS A 190 -2.07 7.02 7.78
N LEU A 191 -2.49 8.00 7.00
CA LEU A 191 -3.43 9.04 7.40
C LEU A 191 -4.75 8.88 6.64
N ASP A 192 -5.77 9.57 7.09
CA ASP A 192 -7.08 9.63 6.44
C ASP A 192 -7.25 10.95 5.68
N PHE A 193 -7.75 10.88 4.44
CA PHE A 193 -8.17 12.02 3.65
C PHE A 193 -9.51 11.69 2.94
N PRO A 194 -10.51 12.60 2.95
CA PRO A 194 -10.52 13.87 3.68
C PRO A 194 -10.45 13.66 5.20
N GLY A 195 -9.65 14.50 5.88
CA GLY A 195 -9.44 14.39 7.32
C GLY A 195 -8.80 15.66 7.90
N PRO A 196 -8.98 15.94 9.21
CA PRO A 196 -8.61 17.21 9.82
C PRO A 196 -7.11 17.53 9.79
N LYS A 197 -6.25 16.51 9.65
CA LYS A 197 -4.78 16.69 9.54
C LYS A 197 -4.34 17.41 8.27
N TYR A 198 -5.22 17.52 7.29
CA TYR A 198 -4.94 18.12 6.00
C TYR A 198 -5.61 19.49 5.83
N GLU A 199 -6.25 20.04 6.87
CA GLU A 199 -6.83 21.38 6.84
C GLU A 199 -5.75 22.44 6.60
N GLY A 200 -6.00 23.34 5.65
CA GLY A 200 -5.09 24.43 5.31
C GLY A 200 -3.84 24.03 4.52
N VAL A 201 -3.71 22.77 4.11
CA VAL A 201 -2.60 22.34 3.26
C VAL A 201 -2.84 22.80 1.81
N ALA A 202 -1.83 23.41 1.21
CA ALA A 202 -1.90 23.89 -0.17
C ALA A 202 -2.18 22.73 -1.16
N GLY A 203 -3.03 22.97 -2.15
CA GLY A 203 -3.44 21.96 -3.11
C GLY A 203 -4.53 21.01 -2.63
N LEU A 204 -5.03 21.15 -1.38
CA LEU A 204 -6.10 20.32 -0.83
C LEU A 204 -7.33 21.16 -0.46
N ASP A 205 -8.50 20.56 -0.65
CA ASP A 205 -9.77 21.07 -0.12
C ASP A 205 -10.44 19.93 0.66
N VAL A 206 -10.26 19.92 1.99
CA VAL A 206 -10.81 18.87 2.86
C VAL A 206 -12.34 18.87 2.83
N GLY A 207 -12.96 20.02 2.75
CA GLY A 207 -14.42 20.14 2.71
C GLY A 207 -15.06 19.57 1.45
N LYS A 208 -14.33 19.63 0.32
CA LYS A 208 -14.75 19.02 -0.95
C LYS A 208 -14.13 17.62 -1.17
N GLY A 209 -13.17 17.24 -0.33
CA GLY A 209 -12.41 16.01 -0.49
C GLY A 209 -11.64 15.96 -1.81
N THR A 210 -10.92 17.04 -2.15
CA THR A 210 -10.16 17.11 -3.40
C THR A 210 -8.67 17.32 -3.17
N ILE A 211 -7.88 16.67 -4.03
CA ILE A 211 -6.42 16.75 -4.13
C ILE A 211 -6.10 17.39 -5.48
N ALA A 212 -5.44 18.55 -5.51
CA ALA A 212 -5.23 19.37 -6.71
C ALA A 212 -6.53 19.59 -7.53
N GLY A 213 -7.67 19.76 -6.85
CA GLY A 213 -8.99 19.94 -7.46
C GLY A 213 -9.64 18.64 -7.98
N LYS A 214 -9.01 17.47 -7.83
CA LYS A 214 -9.56 16.16 -8.21
C LYS A 214 -10.11 15.43 -6.99
N PRO A 215 -11.26 14.73 -7.09
CA PRO A 215 -11.75 13.87 -6.03
C PRO A 215 -10.69 12.88 -5.58
N GLY A 216 -10.46 12.78 -4.27
CA GLY A 216 -9.42 11.91 -3.76
C GLY A 216 -9.72 11.35 -2.38
N VAL A 217 -9.17 10.18 -2.08
CA VAL A 217 -9.26 9.55 -0.75
C VAL A 217 -7.93 8.94 -0.32
N MET A 218 -7.72 8.91 1.00
CA MET A 218 -6.73 8.09 1.68
C MET A 218 -7.42 7.39 2.85
N ALA A 219 -7.40 6.07 2.90
CA ALA A 219 -8.24 5.26 3.79
C ALA A 219 -7.53 4.78 5.06
N GLY A 220 -6.56 5.55 5.58
CA GLY A 220 -5.85 5.20 6.81
C GLY A 220 -4.92 3.99 6.63
N PHE A 221 -4.96 3.06 7.57
CA PHE A 221 -4.12 1.87 7.58
C PHE A 221 -4.83 0.68 8.25
N TRP A 222 -4.39 -0.53 7.98
CA TRP A 222 -4.93 -1.78 8.52
C TRP A 222 -6.45 -1.93 8.38
N GLY A 223 -7.02 -1.40 7.28
CA GLY A 223 -8.44 -1.45 7.04
C GLY A 223 -9.28 -0.60 8.00
N SER A 224 -8.69 0.42 8.64
CA SER A 224 -9.39 1.31 9.58
C SER A 224 -10.53 2.10 8.97
N HIS A 225 -10.44 2.38 7.67
CA HIS A 225 -11.43 3.16 6.94
C HIS A 225 -11.69 2.54 5.55
N MET A 226 -12.87 2.83 5.02
CA MET A 226 -13.21 2.63 3.62
C MET A 226 -13.17 3.97 2.90
N GLY A 227 -12.35 4.07 1.84
CA GLY A 227 -12.33 5.25 0.98
C GLY A 227 -13.49 5.20 0.00
N LEU A 228 -14.30 6.26 -0.05
CA LEU A 228 -15.43 6.40 -0.96
C LEU A 228 -15.22 7.62 -1.86
N ILE A 229 -15.43 7.43 -3.15
CA ILE A 229 -15.45 8.51 -4.15
C ILE A 229 -16.72 8.32 -4.99
N ASP A 230 -17.73 9.14 -4.75
CA ASP A 230 -18.94 9.20 -5.54
C ASP A 230 -18.80 10.30 -6.60
N LEU A 231 -18.82 9.89 -7.87
CA LEU A 231 -18.68 10.82 -9.00
C LEU A 231 -20.03 11.07 -9.65
N MET A 232 -20.46 12.33 -9.70
CA MET A 232 -21.51 12.75 -10.59
C MET A 232 -20.91 13.01 -11.97
N ILE A 233 -21.34 12.26 -12.94
CA ILE A 233 -20.82 12.34 -14.31
C ILE A 233 -21.92 12.78 -15.27
N GLU A 234 -21.52 13.51 -16.29
CA GLU A 234 -22.39 13.99 -17.36
C GLU A 234 -21.78 13.63 -18.72
N ARG A 235 -22.65 13.34 -19.69
CA ARG A 235 -22.19 13.09 -21.06
C ARG A 235 -22.46 14.30 -21.94
N GLU A 236 -21.40 14.96 -22.39
CA GLU A 236 -21.48 16.12 -23.25
C GLU A 236 -20.64 15.89 -24.53
N GLY A 237 -21.24 16.12 -25.70
CA GLY A 237 -20.54 15.90 -26.98
C GLY A 237 -20.06 14.46 -27.21
N GLY A 238 -20.67 13.47 -26.54
CA GLY A 238 -20.27 12.07 -26.61
C GLY A 238 -19.19 11.64 -25.62
N GLN A 239 -18.65 12.58 -24.84
CA GLN A 239 -17.63 12.32 -23.82
C GLN A 239 -18.21 12.44 -22.43
N TRP A 240 -17.75 11.57 -21.52
CA TRP A 240 -18.07 11.64 -20.10
C TRP A 240 -17.13 12.63 -19.38
N ARG A 241 -17.69 13.39 -18.46
CA ARG A 241 -16.93 14.29 -17.58
C ARG A 241 -17.47 14.23 -16.16
N VAL A 242 -16.59 14.42 -15.18
CA VAL A 242 -16.97 14.61 -13.77
C VAL A 242 -17.44 16.04 -13.58
N VAL A 243 -18.67 16.23 -13.13
CA VAL A 243 -19.27 17.57 -12.86
C VAL A 243 -19.27 17.90 -11.36
N SER A 244 -19.36 16.90 -10.50
CA SER A 244 -19.18 17.04 -9.06
C SER A 244 -18.78 15.70 -8.44
N ALA A 245 -18.32 15.72 -7.19
CA ALA A 245 -17.99 14.52 -6.47
C ALA A 245 -18.26 14.69 -4.97
N GLN A 246 -18.44 13.55 -4.29
CA GLN A 246 -18.38 13.44 -2.84
C GLN A 246 -17.33 12.40 -2.47
N THR A 247 -16.52 12.71 -1.48
CA THR A 247 -15.49 11.78 -1.01
C THR A 247 -15.56 11.64 0.51
N GLU A 248 -15.27 10.44 0.99
CA GLU A 248 -15.32 10.13 2.41
C GLU A 248 -14.27 9.08 2.76
N ALA A 249 -13.56 9.25 3.87
CA ALA A 249 -12.82 8.20 4.54
C ALA A 249 -13.70 7.68 5.70
N ARG A 250 -14.53 6.65 5.42
CA ARG A 250 -15.52 6.12 6.37
C ARG A 250 -14.88 5.14 7.33
N PRO A 251 -14.88 5.41 8.65
CA PRO A 251 -14.29 4.49 9.62
C PRO A 251 -15.11 3.20 9.77
N ILE A 252 -14.44 2.07 10.03
CA ILE A 252 -15.09 0.80 10.34
C ILE A 252 -15.28 0.57 11.84
N TYR A 253 -14.68 1.40 12.66
CA TYR A 253 -14.85 1.42 14.13
C TYR A 253 -14.74 2.86 14.66
N GLU A 254 -15.28 3.09 15.84
CA GLU A 254 -15.05 4.29 16.64
C GLU A 254 -14.29 3.94 17.93
N ARG A 255 -13.58 4.91 18.46
CA ARG A 255 -12.85 4.73 19.71
C ARG A 255 -13.64 5.34 20.86
N VAL A 256 -14.26 4.48 21.66
CA VAL A 256 -14.98 4.87 22.88
C VAL A 256 -14.09 4.57 24.08
N GLU A 257 -13.65 5.61 24.79
CA GLU A 257 -12.64 5.53 25.85
C GLU A 257 -11.33 4.92 25.35
N ARG A 258 -11.07 3.63 25.63
CA ARG A 258 -9.87 2.89 25.16
C ARG A 258 -10.21 1.70 24.27
N ASN A 259 -11.49 1.46 24.01
CA ASN A 259 -11.96 0.32 23.24
C ASN A 259 -12.34 0.74 21.81
N ASN A 260 -12.02 -0.12 20.83
CA ASN A 260 -12.55 0.03 19.49
C ASN A 260 -13.94 -0.62 19.45
N VAL A 261 -14.96 0.19 19.13
CA VAL A 261 -16.34 -0.27 18.98
C VAL A 261 -16.61 -0.37 17.47
N PRO A 262 -16.94 -1.57 16.95
CA PRO A 262 -17.18 -1.73 15.52
C PRO A 262 -18.43 -0.96 15.06
N LEU A 263 -18.34 -0.31 13.92
CA LEU A 263 -19.45 0.36 13.23
C LEU A 263 -20.04 -0.50 12.11
N VAL A 264 -19.38 -1.58 11.77
CA VAL A 264 -19.79 -2.53 10.74
C VAL A 264 -19.63 -3.96 11.22
N GLU A 265 -20.40 -4.88 10.66
CA GLU A 265 -20.27 -6.31 10.95
C GLU A 265 -19.18 -6.94 10.07
N SER A 266 -18.59 -8.03 10.56
CA SER A 266 -17.67 -8.85 9.78
C SER A 266 -18.38 -9.57 8.64
N VAL A 267 -17.67 -9.79 7.55
CA VAL A 267 -18.13 -10.60 6.40
C VAL A 267 -17.62 -12.03 6.56
N ALA A 268 -18.52 -12.97 6.81
CA ALA A 268 -18.17 -14.37 7.10
C ALA A 268 -17.30 -15.01 5.99
N ALA A 269 -17.51 -14.69 4.71
CA ALA A 269 -16.70 -15.20 3.61
C ALA A 269 -15.24 -14.73 3.67
N VAL A 270 -14.99 -13.49 4.11
CA VAL A 270 -13.64 -12.93 4.29
C VAL A 270 -12.93 -13.61 5.45
N GLU A 271 -13.64 -13.78 6.58
CA GLU A 271 -13.07 -14.47 7.76
C GLU A 271 -12.72 -15.92 7.44
N GLU A 272 -13.61 -16.64 6.76
CA GLU A 272 -13.38 -18.04 6.40
C GLU A 272 -12.20 -18.22 5.45
N ALA A 273 -12.05 -17.30 4.48
CA ALA A 273 -10.94 -17.34 3.52
C ALA A 273 -9.55 -17.23 4.18
N ALA A 274 -9.45 -16.57 5.35
CA ALA A 274 -8.17 -16.38 6.05
C ALA A 274 -8.06 -17.22 7.34
N ARG A 275 -9.12 -17.91 7.78
CA ARG A 275 -9.23 -18.55 9.12
C ARG A 275 -8.09 -19.52 9.41
N ALA A 276 -7.81 -20.46 8.54
CA ALA A 276 -6.81 -21.50 8.77
C ALA A 276 -5.40 -20.90 8.96
N ASP A 277 -5.02 -19.93 8.12
CA ASP A 277 -3.74 -19.25 8.21
C ASP A 277 -3.68 -18.29 9.42
N HIS A 278 -4.80 -17.70 9.78
CA HIS A 278 -4.91 -16.90 11.01
C HIS A 278 -4.67 -17.75 12.25
N GLU A 279 -5.33 -18.90 12.38
CA GLU A 279 -5.16 -19.81 13.52
C GLU A 279 -3.73 -20.36 13.60
N ALA A 280 -3.15 -20.74 12.46
CA ALA A 280 -1.76 -21.18 12.36
C ALA A 280 -0.78 -20.06 12.75
N THR A 281 -1.04 -18.82 12.33
CA THR A 281 -0.24 -17.64 12.71
C THR A 281 -0.32 -17.42 14.23
N LEU A 282 -1.51 -17.52 14.86
CA LEU A 282 -1.64 -17.40 16.29
C LEU A 282 -0.85 -18.49 17.05
N ALA A 283 -0.87 -19.72 16.55
CA ALA A 283 -0.06 -20.81 17.12
C ALA A 283 1.45 -20.52 16.98
N TYR A 284 1.87 -20.01 15.83
CA TYR A 284 3.26 -19.62 15.56
C TYR A 284 3.74 -18.53 16.52
N VAL A 285 3.02 -17.40 16.61
CA VAL A 285 3.46 -16.27 17.44
C VAL A 285 3.36 -16.51 18.94
N ARG A 286 2.56 -17.51 19.36
CA ARG A 286 2.42 -17.90 20.75
C ARG A 286 3.37 -19.04 21.16
N ARG A 287 4.18 -19.53 20.24
CA ARG A 287 5.19 -20.55 20.51
C ARG A 287 6.21 -19.99 21.50
N ALA A 288 6.50 -20.74 22.54
CA ALA A 288 7.58 -20.40 23.47
C ALA A 288 8.93 -20.41 22.72
N VAL A 289 9.67 -19.32 22.82
CA VAL A 289 10.99 -19.16 22.17
C VAL A 289 12.14 -19.14 23.17
N GLY A 290 11.84 -19.07 24.48
CA GLY A 290 12.80 -19.06 25.56
C GLY A 290 12.14 -18.88 26.92
N GLU A 291 12.97 -18.84 27.96
CA GLU A 291 12.54 -18.61 29.33
C GLU A 291 13.34 -17.46 29.94
N THR A 292 12.74 -16.73 30.84
CA THR A 292 13.43 -15.69 31.63
C THR A 292 13.29 -16.01 33.10
N SER A 293 14.32 -15.71 33.90
CA SER A 293 14.32 -15.88 35.36
C SER A 293 13.61 -14.74 36.10
N ALA A 294 13.28 -13.65 35.39
CA ALA A 294 12.57 -12.49 35.94
C ALA A 294 11.67 -11.85 34.87
N PRO A 295 10.61 -11.14 35.26
CA PRO A 295 9.78 -10.40 34.32
C PRO A 295 10.61 -9.39 33.52
N LEU A 296 10.36 -9.32 32.20
CA LEU A 296 10.87 -8.26 31.32
C LEU A 296 9.74 -7.24 31.14
N HIS A 297 10.02 -5.99 31.42
CA HIS A 297 9.09 -4.88 31.27
C HIS A 297 9.78 -3.68 30.63
N SER A 298 9.04 -2.69 30.16
CA SER A 298 9.53 -1.51 29.47
C SER A 298 9.17 -0.19 30.17
N TYR A 299 8.92 -0.22 31.50
CA TYR A 299 8.47 0.97 32.22
C TYR A 299 9.46 2.13 32.18
N PHE A 300 10.76 1.84 32.18
CA PHE A 300 11.83 2.83 32.20
C PHE A 300 12.58 2.98 30.88
N ALA A 301 12.11 2.32 29.81
CA ALA A 301 12.79 2.25 28.52
C ALA A 301 13.11 3.62 27.88
N LEU A 302 12.40 4.69 28.27
CA LEU A 302 12.62 6.06 27.75
C LEU A 302 13.60 6.88 28.62
N VAL A 303 13.95 6.42 29.83
CA VAL A 303 14.68 7.27 30.79
C VAL A 303 15.86 6.56 31.48
N ALA A 304 15.97 5.24 31.34
CA ALA A 304 17.02 4.45 31.97
C ALA A 304 17.37 3.22 31.11
N ASP A 305 18.48 2.57 31.47
CA ASP A 305 18.81 1.24 30.95
C ASP A 305 17.70 0.25 31.34
N ASP A 306 17.18 -0.47 30.36
CA ASP A 306 15.96 -1.26 30.49
C ASP A 306 16.17 -2.66 29.89
N PRO A 307 15.83 -3.73 30.61
CA PRO A 307 16.09 -5.10 30.17
C PRO A 307 15.37 -5.46 28.85
N SER A 308 14.24 -4.84 28.55
CA SER A 308 13.52 -5.09 27.28
C SER A 308 14.26 -4.50 26.07
N VAL A 309 14.89 -3.34 26.22
CA VAL A 309 15.75 -2.72 25.18
C VAL A 309 17.08 -3.48 25.08
N GLN A 310 17.64 -3.89 26.23
CA GLN A 310 18.92 -4.59 26.28
C GLN A 310 18.84 -5.97 25.59
N ILE A 311 17.77 -6.73 25.78
CA ILE A 311 17.63 -8.05 25.13
C ILE A 311 17.58 -7.92 23.60
N VAL A 312 16.92 -6.87 23.07
CA VAL A 312 16.91 -6.60 21.63
C VAL A 312 18.30 -6.23 21.13
N SER A 313 18.99 -5.34 21.83
CA SER A 313 20.37 -4.96 21.49
C SER A 313 21.31 -6.16 21.51
N ASN A 314 21.20 -7.04 22.50
CA ASN A 314 21.99 -8.26 22.59
C ASN A 314 21.69 -9.22 21.42
N ALA A 315 20.42 -9.38 21.04
CA ALA A 315 20.02 -10.22 19.91
C ALA A 315 20.59 -9.68 18.59
N GLN A 316 20.53 -8.37 18.36
CA GLN A 316 21.12 -7.72 17.17
C GLN A 316 22.63 -7.93 17.12
N THR A 317 23.32 -7.69 18.23
CA THR A 317 24.78 -7.86 18.32
C THR A 317 25.18 -9.31 18.07
N TRP A 318 24.46 -10.26 18.67
CA TRP A 318 24.69 -11.68 18.46
C TRP A 318 24.50 -12.06 16.97
N TYR A 319 23.40 -11.63 16.36
CA TYR A 319 23.09 -11.95 14.97
C TYR A 319 24.14 -11.40 13.98
N ILE A 320 24.50 -10.11 14.15
CA ILE A 320 25.55 -9.49 13.33
C ILE A 320 26.91 -10.18 13.55
N GLY A 321 27.24 -10.56 14.79
CA GLY A 321 28.44 -11.35 15.06
C GLY A 321 28.51 -12.68 14.33
N GLN A 322 27.35 -13.38 14.18
CA GLN A 322 27.29 -14.59 13.38
C GLN A 322 27.50 -14.32 11.88
N MET A 323 26.91 -13.23 11.37
CA MET A 323 27.04 -12.84 9.95
C MET A 323 28.47 -12.40 9.60
N LEU A 324 29.17 -11.74 10.50
CA LEU A 324 30.54 -11.26 10.29
C LEU A 324 31.62 -12.33 10.57
N ALA A 325 31.24 -13.45 11.15
CA ALA A 325 32.17 -14.53 11.47
C ALA A 325 32.94 -15.01 10.22
N GLY A 326 34.28 -14.98 10.29
CA GLY A 326 35.14 -15.35 9.17
C GLY A 326 35.34 -14.30 8.08
N SER A 327 34.72 -13.12 8.19
CA SER A 327 34.95 -11.98 7.31
C SER A 327 36.14 -11.12 7.81
N GLU A 328 36.60 -10.18 6.98
CA GLU A 328 37.60 -9.18 7.37
C GLU A 328 37.13 -8.23 8.50
N HIS A 329 35.84 -8.25 8.80
CA HIS A 329 35.19 -7.41 9.81
C HIS A 329 34.87 -8.18 11.10
N ALA A 330 35.26 -9.44 11.23
CA ALA A 330 34.93 -10.29 12.38
C ALA A 330 35.39 -9.73 13.75
N ASP A 331 36.50 -8.99 13.76
CA ASP A 331 37.11 -8.42 14.96
C ASP A 331 36.64 -6.98 15.27
N LEU A 332 35.76 -6.40 14.46
CA LEU A 332 35.25 -5.06 14.70
C LEU A 332 34.25 -5.03 15.87
N PRO A 333 34.29 -4.00 16.73
CA PRO A 333 33.28 -3.85 17.76
C PRO A 333 31.91 -3.56 17.14
N ILE A 334 30.92 -4.35 17.56
CA ILE A 334 29.55 -4.21 17.10
C ILE A 334 28.79 -3.27 18.03
N LEU A 335 28.31 -2.15 17.50
CA LEU A 335 27.41 -1.24 18.19
C LEU A 335 25.98 -1.58 17.80
N SER A 336 25.10 -1.67 18.80
CA SER A 336 23.67 -1.90 18.59
C SER A 336 22.87 -0.73 19.14
N ALA A 337 21.83 -0.34 18.43
CA ALA A 337 20.84 0.61 18.89
C ALA A 337 19.45 -0.02 18.74
N ALA A 338 18.68 -0.05 19.81
CA ALA A 338 17.29 -0.46 19.79
C ALA A 338 16.41 0.73 20.20
N ALA A 339 15.30 0.92 19.48
CA ALA A 339 14.31 1.91 19.88
C ALA A 339 13.64 1.45 21.20
N PRO A 340 13.37 2.38 22.13
CA PRO A 340 12.65 2.04 23.33
C PRO A 340 11.22 1.59 23.00
N PHE A 341 10.77 0.53 23.63
CA PHE A 341 9.39 0.12 23.56
C PHE A 341 8.46 1.17 24.19
N LYS A 342 7.21 1.20 23.77
CA LYS A 342 6.20 1.99 24.47
C LYS A 342 6.20 1.56 25.94
N ALA A 343 6.40 2.53 26.86
CA ALA A 343 6.49 2.26 28.28
C ALA A 343 5.23 1.51 28.78
N GLY A 344 5.46 0.42 29.47
CA GLY A 344 4.39 -0.44 29.94
C GLY A 344 4.89 -1.83 30.36
N GLY A 345 3.99 -2.63 30.82
CA GLY A 345 4.21 -4.02 31.17
C GLY A 345 3.05 -4.90 30.71
#